data_87b2fe8676152c778458e74c23d53b4c
#
_entry.id   87b2fe8676152c778458e74c23d53b4c
#
_cell.length_a   1.000
_cell.length_b   1.000
_cell.length_c   1.000
_cell.angle_alpha   90.00
_cell.angle_beta   90.00
_cell.angle_gamma   90.00
#
_symmetry.space_group_name_H-M   'P 1'
#
loop_
_entity.id
_entity.type
_entity.pdbx_description
1 polymer ?
#
loop_
_entity_poly.entity_id
_entity_poly.type
_entity_poly.pdbx_seq_one_letter_code
_entity_poly.pdbx_strand_id
1 'polypeptide(L)'
;NVAAGEAKDNAKVIDAIMNDLSLITGQKPVVCRAKKSVANFKLREGMPIGVKVTLRKERMYEFLERLICSALPRIRDFKGINSKLDGKGNYTLGLEEQIIFPEIVMDSVHKIMGMNITFVTSANTDEEGFALLREFGLPFKKN
;
A
#
# COMPACT_ATOMS: atom_id res chain seq x y z
N ASN A 1 0.54 0.04 -3.45
CA ASN A 1 -0.38 0.18 -4.57
C ASN A 1 -1.67 0.85 -4.11
N VAL A 2 -2.07 1.90 -4.83
CA VAL A 2 -3.33 2.60 -4.58
C VAL A 2 -4.18 2.51 -5.84
N ALA A 3 -5.37 1.92 -5.72
CA ALA A 3 -6.33 1.89 -6.81
C ALA A 3 -7.07 3.23 -6.85
N ALA A 4 -7.17 3.83 -8.02
CA ALA A 4 -7.76 5.14 -8.20
C ALA A 4 -8.77 5.14 -9.36
N GLY A 5 -9.78 4.28 -9.28
CA GLY A 5 -10.81 4.19 -10.31
C GLY A 5 -11.55 5.51 -10.56
N GLU A 6 -11.63 6.37 -9.55
CA GLU A 6 -12.24 7.69 -9.67
C GLU A 6 -11.36 8.67 -10.45
N ALA A 7 -10.06 8.41 -10.51
CA ALA A 7 -9.09 9.32 -11.12
C ALA A 7 -9.08 9.25 -12.64
N LYS A 8 -9.79 8.32 -13.23
CA LYS A 8 -9.90 8.24 -14.69
C LYS A 8 -10.49 9.51 -15.31
N ASP A 9 -11.30 10.26 -14.54
CA ASP A 9 -11.93 11.50 -14.98
C ASP A 9 -11.30 12.76 -14.33
N ASN A 10 -10.30 12.59 -13.44
CA ASN A 10 -9.73 13.70 -12.69
C ASN A 10 -8.23 13.53 -12.42
N ALA A 11 -7.40 14.21 -13.19
CA ALA A 11 -5.95 14.16 -13.07
C ALA A 11 -5.43 14.69 -11.72
N LYS A 12 -6.17 15.58 -11.06
CA LYS A 12 -5.78 16.14 -9.75
C LYS A 12 -5.77 15.07 -8.66
N VAL A 13 -6.64 14.07 -8.75
CA VAL A 13 -6.68 12.95 -7.80
C VAL A 13 -5.41 12.13 -7.92
N ILE A 14 -4.97 11.85 -9.14
CA ILE A 14 -3.71 11.10 -9.37
C ILE A 14 -2.52 11.88 -8.81
N ASP A 15 -2.45 13.19 -9.04
CA ASP A 15 -1.34 14.00 -8.54
C ASP A 15 -1.31 14.02 -7.00
N ALA A 16 -2.48 14.08 -6.36
CA ALA A 16 -2.59 14.02 -4.90
C ALA A 16 -2.10 12.68 -4.36
N ILE A 17 -2.49 11.57 -4.99
CA ILE A 17 -2.06 10.22 -4.60
C ILE A 17 -0.54 10.06 -4.77
N MET A 18 0.01 10.54 -5.88
CA MET A 18 1.45 10.48 -6.13
C MET A 18 2.22 11.28 -5.09
N ASN A 19 1.73 12.45 -4.72
CA ASN A 19 2.35 13.26 -3.69
C ASN A 19 2.35 12.56 -2.33
N ASP A 20 1.20 12.00 -1.93
CA ASP A 20 1.08 11.29 -0.67
C ASP A 20 2.00 10.07 -0.62
N LEU A 21 2.03 9.24 -1.66
CA LEU A 21 2.91 8.08 -1.72
C LEU A 21 4.38 8.48 -1.73
N SER A 22 4.73 9.57 -2.40
CA SER A 22 6.10 10.09 -2.39
C SER A 22 6.54 10.48 -0.98
N LEU A 23 5.66 11.13 -0.22
CA LEU A 23 5.93 11.50 1.17
C LEU A 23 6.07 10.27 2.07
N ILE A 24 5.20 9.29 1.90
CA ILE A 24 5.19 8.07 2.72
C ILE A 24 6.43 7.22 2.45
N THR A 25 6.80 7.03 1.19
CA THR A 25 7.85 6.09 0.79
C THR A 25 9.22 6.73 0.60
N GLY A 26 9.27 8.04 0.40
CA GLY A 26 10.52 8.74 0.06
C GLY A 26 11.02 8.46 -1.35
N GLN A 27 10.17 7.87 -2.20
CA GLN A 27 10.50 7.51 -3.57
C GLN A 27 9.39 7.93 -4.51
N LYS A 28 9.73 8.34 -5.74
CA LYS A 28 8.73 8.76 -6.72
C LYS A 28 7.88 7.57 -7.18
N PRO A 29 6.54 7.63 -7.02
CA PRO A 29 5.64 6.59 -7.50
C PRO A 29 5.49 6.58 -9.02
N VAL A 30 4.89 5.51 -9.53
CA VAL A 30 4.60 5.34 -10.95
C VAL A 30 3.08 5.27 -11.14
N VAL A 31 2.57 5.98 -12.13
CA VAL A 31 1.16 5.91 -12.49
C VAL A 31 0.90 4.61 -13.26
N CYS A 32 -0.12 3.87 -12.81
CA CYS A 32 -0.58 2.67 -13.50
C CYS A 32 -1.68 3.06 -14.48
N ARG A 33 -1.51 2.66 -15.74
CA ARG A 33 -2.47 2.99 -16.80
C ARG A 33 -3.17 1.75 -17.31
N ALA A 34 -4.42 1.91 -17.77
CA ALA A 34 -5.19 0.81 -18.32
C ALA A 34 -4.51 0.29 -19.59
N LYS A 35 -4.34 -1.03 -19.68
CA LYS A 35 -3.74 -1.69 -20.84
C LYS A 35 -4.75 -1.95 -21.94
N LYS A 36 -6.02 -2.06 -21.59
CA LYS A 36 -7.12 -2.34 -22.51
C LYS A 36 -8.32 -1.46 -22.20
N SER A 37 -9.07 -1.15 -23.24
CA SER A 37 -10.36 -0.47 -23.07
C SER A 37 -11.40 -1.47 -22.61
N VAL A 38 -12.15 -1.13 -21.55
CA VAL A 38 -13.24 -1.96 -21.02
C VAL A 38 -14.49 -1.08 -20.89
N ALA A 39 -15.45 -1.32 -21.79
CA ALA A 39 -16.64 -0.49 -21.89
C ALA A 39 -17.51 -0.50 -20.62
N ASN A 40 -17.65 -1.66 -19.97
CA ASN A 40 -18.45 -1.81 -18.74
C ASN A 40 -17.91 -0.97 -17.58
N PHE A 41 -16.62 -0.70 -17.56
CA PHE A 41 -15.98 0.12 -16.54
C PHE A 41 -15.68 1.54 -17.02
N LYS A 42 -16.12 1.89 -18.24
CA LYS A 42 -15.81 3.18 -18.89
C LYS A 42 -14.34 3.48 -18.95
N LEU A 43 -13.51 2.42 -19.11
CA LEU A 43 -12.07 2.53 -19.22
C LEU A 43 -11.63 2.60 -20.67
N ARG A 44 -10.68 3.49 -20.93
CA ARG A 44 -9.99 3.57 -22.22
C ARG A 44 -8.52 3.24 -22.00
N GLU A 45 -7.91 2.62 -23.00
CA GLU A 45 -6.48 2.33 -22.98
C GLU A 45 -5.68 3.60 -22.68
N GLY A 46 -4.72 3.50 -21.76
CA GLY A 46 -3.87 4.63 -21.35
C GLY A 46 -4.42 5.50 -20.23
N MET A 47 -5.66 5.29 -19.81
CA MET A 47 -6.23 6.04 -18.68
C MET A 47 -5.53 5.68 -17.37
N PRO A 48 -5.23 6.67 -16.49
CA PRO A 48 -4.67 6.38 -15.18
C PRO A 48 -5.71 5.68 -14.28
N ILE A 49 -5.36 4.52 -13.75
CA ILE A 49 -6.25 3.71 -12.92
C ILE A 49 -5.71 3.49 -11.51
N GLY A 50 -4.48 3.88 -11.26
CA GLY A 50 -3.86 3.71 -9.95
C GLY A 50 -2.44 4.23 -9.92
N VAL A 51 -1.84 4.12 -8.75
CA VAL A 51 -0.45 4.54 -8.50
C VAL A 51 0.23 3.44 -7.70
N LYS A 52 1.46 3.12 -8.03
CA LYS A 52 2.26 2.14 -7.30
C LYS A 52 3.67 2.62 -7.07
N VAL A 53 4.32 2.06 -6.07
CA VAL A 53 5.74 2.26 -5.82
C VAL A 53 6.31 0.93 -5.33
N THR A 54 7.50 0.61 -5.81
CA THR A 54 8.22 -0.61 -5.39
C THR A 54 9.45 -0.20 -4.61
N LEU A 55 9.54 -0.69 -3.37
CA LEU A 55 10.65 -0.40 -2.47
C LEU A 55 11.55 -1.63 -2.35
N ARG A 56 12.87 -1.40 -2.42
CA ARG A 56 13.88 -2.46 -2.33
C ARG A 56 15.04 -2.01 -1.47
N LYS A 57 15.77 -2.98 -0.91
CA LYS A 57 16.99 -2.75 -0.13
C LYS A 57 16.74 -1.82 1.06
N GLU A 58 17.57 -0.82 1.26
CA GLU A 58 17.50 0.07 2.42
C GLU A 58 16.16 0.79 2.57
N ARG A 59 15.60 1.29 1.47
CA ARG A 59 14.31 1.98 1.50
C ARG A 59 13.17 1.05 1.90
N MET A 60 13.25 -0.21 1.48
CA MET A 60 12.26 -1.22 1.86
C MET A 60 12.30 -1.48 3.36
N TYR A 61 13.47 -1.70 3.93
CA TYR A 61 13.62 -1.96 5.37
C TYR A 61 13.28 -0.75 6.22
N GLU A 62 13.68 0.43 5.78
CA GLU A 62 13.34 1.68 6.45
C GLU A 62 11.83 1.91 6.47
N PHE A 63 11.16 1.68 5.35
CA PHE A 63 9.71 1.78 5.27
C PHE A 63 9.03 0.75 6.17
N LEU A 64 9.51 -0.48 6.17
CA LEU A 64 8.97 -1.55 7.01
C LEU A 64 9.06 -1.17 8.50
N GLU A 65 10.18 -0.63 8.93
CA GLU A 65 10.34 -0.16 10.31
C GLU A 65 9.34 0.92 10.66
N ARG A 66 9.17 1.92 9.80
CA ARG A 66 8.21 3.01 10.03
C ARG A 66 6.78 2.49 10.04
N LEU A 67 6.46 1.55 9.18
CA LEU A 67 5.13 0.93 9.13
C LEU A 67 4.81 0.24 10.45
N ILE A 68 5.72 -0.58 10.95
CA ILE A 68 5.52 -1.35 12.17
C ILE A 68 5.52 -0.46 13.41
N CYS A 69 6.46 0.45 13.52
CA CYS A 69 6.68 1.23 14.73
C CYS A 69 5.82 2.49 14.83
N SER A 70 5.48 3.09 13.70
CA SER A 70 4.80 4.40 13.68
C SER A 70 3.41 4.39 13.05
N ALA A 71 3.23 3.68 11.94
CA ALA A 71 1.97 3.73 11.19
C ALA A 71 0.90 2.78 11.74
N LEU A 72 1.21 1.50 11.86
CA LEU A 72 0.23 0.50 12.32
C LEU A 72 -0.34 0.81 13.70
N PRO A 73 0.44 1.25 14.70
CA PRO A 73 -0.12 1.59 16.01
C PRO A 73 -1.11 2.76 15.99
N ARG A 74 -1.12 3.56 14.94
CA ARG A 74 -2.04 4.70 14.79
C ARG A 74 -3.38 4.33 14.19
N ILE A 75 -3.56 3.09 13.77
CA ILE A 75 -4.85 2.60 13.30
C ILE A 75 -5.83 2.58 14.46
N ARG A 76 -7.00 3.19 14.25
CA ARG A 76 -8.04 3.26 15.26
C ARG A 76 -8.54 1.86 15.61
N ASP A 77 -8.61 1.55 16.91
CA ASP A 77 -9.04 0.25 17.45
C ASP A 77 -8.24 -0.93 16.88
N PHE A 78 -6.93 -0.72 16.72
CA PHE A 78 -6.06 -1.72 16.12
C PHE A 78 -5.93 -2.98 16.99
N LYS A 79 -6.28 -4.13 16.42
CA LYS A 79 -6.22 -5.45 17.07
C LYS A 79 -5.23 -6.41 16.45
N GLY A 80 -4.42 -5.93 15.51
CA GLY A 80 -3.49 -6.75 14.76
C GLY A 80 -3.92 -6.91 13.32
N ILE A 81 -3.04 -7.46 12.50
CA ILE A 81 -3.28 -7.68 11.08
C ILE A 81 -3.60 -9.14 10.79
N ASN A 82 -4.33 -9.37 9.71
CA ASN A 82 -4.68 -10.70 9.23
C ASN A 82 -3.43 -11.52 8.94
N SER A 83 -3.46 -12.84 9.23
CA SER A 83 -2.33 -13.74 9.04
C SER A 83 -2.41 -14.59 7.77
N LYS A 84 -3.29 -14.25 6.83
CA LYS A 84 -3.48 -15.03 5.61
C LYS A 84 -2.53 -14.55 4.50
N LEU A 85 -1.70 -15.45 3.98
CA LEU A 85 -0.79 -15.20 2.88
C LEU A 85 -1.37 -15.71 1.54
N ASP A 86 -0.62 -15.54 0.45
CA ASP A 86 -1.09 -15.83 -0.91
C ASP A 86 -0.93 -17.29 -1.38
N GLY A 87 -0.41 -18.16 -0.55
CA GLY A 87 -0.07 -19.54 -0.90
C GLY A 87 1.38 -19.74 -1.32
N LYS A 88 2.13 -18.64 -1.54
CA LYS A 88 3.53 -18.66 -2.00
C LYS A 88 4.49 -17.89 -1.07
N GLY A 89 4.05 -17.58 0.13
CA GLY A 89 4.87 -16.90 1.10
C GLY A 89 4.84 -15.38 1.00
N ASN A 90 4.01 -14.80 0.15
CA ASN A 90 3.83 -13.35 0.05
C ASN A 90 2.63 -12.90 0.86
N TYR A 91 2.67 -11.67 1.36
CA TYR A 91 1.62 -11.11 2.21
C TYR A 91 1.15 -9.76 1.69
N THR A 92 -0.16 -9.57 1.60
CA THR A 92 -0.75 -8.29 1.24
C THR A 92 -1.56 -7.74 2.40
N LEU A 93 -1.19 -6.53 2.84
CA LEU A 93 -1.88 -5.79 3.89
C LEU A 93 -2.71 -4.69 3.26
N GLY A 94 -4.02 -4.68 3.53
CA GLY A 94 -4.90 -3.60 3.12
C GLY A 94 -5.01 -2.55 4.22
N LEU A 95 -4.78 -1.29 3.88
CA LEU A 95 -4.98 -0.16 4.77
C LEU A 95 -6.12 0.69 4.25
N GLU A 96 -7.00 1.14 5.14
CA GLU A 96 -8.16 1.94 4.78
C GLU A 96 -7.85 3.43 4.64
N GLU A 97 -6.82 3.91 5.35
CA GLU A 97 -6.49 5.33 5.42
C GLU A 97 -4.99 5.59 5.35
N GLN A 98 -4.57 6.52 4.48
CA GLN A 98 -3.16 6.92 4.39
C GLN A 98 -2.73 7.81 5.55
N ILE A 99 -3.67 8.36 6.29
CA ILE A 99 -3.40 9.31 7.39
C ILE A 99 -2.72 8.67 8.60
N ILE A 100 -2.64 7.33 8.65
CA ILE A 100 -1.89 6.63 9.70
C ILE A 100 -0.38 6.88 9.60
N PHE A 101 0.12 7.27 8.44
CA PHE A 101 1.53 7.59 8.26
C PHE A 101 1.82 9.00 8.77
N PRO A 102 2.82 9.17 9.69
CA PRO A 102 3.16 10.48 10.25
C PRO A 102 3.59 11.53 9.22
N GLU A 103 4.07 11.07 8.07
CA GLU A 103 4.50 11.94 6.97
C GLU A 103 3.36 12.69 6.31
N ILE A 104 2.13 12.21 6.50
CA ILE A 104 0.93 12.83 5.93
C ILE A 104 0.36 13.84 6.91
N VAL A 105 0.24 15.10 6.48
CA VAL A 105 -0.37 16.16 7.26
C VAL A 105 -1.87 16.17 6.94
N MET A 106 -2.70 16.01 7.96
CA MET A 106 -4.15 15.91 7.82
C MET A 106 -4.76 17.09 7.05
N ASP A 107 -4.26 18.29 7.30
CA ASP A 107 -4.77 19.51 6.66
C ASP A 107 -4.49 19.55 5.15
N SER A 108 -3.49 18.83 4.66
CA SER A 108 -3.14 18.79 3.24
C SER A 108 -3.77 17.62 2.49
N VAL A 109 -4.54 16.78 3.17
CA VAL A 109 -5.17 15.60 2.57
C VAL A 109 -6.36 16.01 1.71
N HIS A 110 -6.29 15.72 0.42
CA HIS A 110 -7.37 15.97 -0.52
C HIS A 110 -8.52 14.99 -0.32
N LYS A 111 -8.20 13.72 -0.10
CA LYS A 111 -9.18 12.66 0.11
C LYS A 111 -8.52 11.52 0.90
N ILE A 112 -9.26 10.96 1.84
CA ILE A 112 -8.82 9.75 2.56
C ILE A 112 -8.94 8.57 1.60
N MET A 113 -7.86 7.79 1.47
CA MET A 113 -7.82 6.67 0.55
C MET A 113 -7.10 5.47 1.15
N GLY A 114 -7.55 4.30 0.74
CA GLY A 114 -6.91 3.06 1.12
C GLY A 114 -5.75 2.71 0.20
N MET A 115 -4.93 1.77 0.65
CA MET A 115 -3.83 1.24 -0.14
C MET A 115 -3.56 -0.21 0.22
N ASN A 116 -2.93 -0.92 -0.71
CA ASN A 116 -2.45 -2.27 -0.47
C ASN A 116 -0.92 -2.26 -0.43
N ILE A 117 -0.38 -2.88 0.62
CA ILE A 117 1.07 -3.05 0.79
C ILE A 117 1.36 -4.54 0.65
N THR A 118 2.11 -4.92 -0.37
CA THR A 118 2.46 -6.32 -0.62
C THR A 118 3.91 -6.56 -0.25
N PHE A 119 4.14 -7.53 0.61
CA PHE A 119 5.46 -7.99 1.03
C PHE A 119 5.82 -9.20 0.21
N VAL A 120 6.75 -9.01 -0.73
CA VAL A 120 7.25 -10.10 -1.58
C VAL A 120 8.46 -10.71 -0.89
N THR A 121 8.37 -11.99 -0.54
CA THR A 121 9.42 -12.68 0.21
C THR A 121 10.07 -13.78 -0.63
N SER A 122 11.23 -14.25 -0.17
CA SER A 122 11.90 -15.40 -0.77
C SER A 122 11.41 -16.74 -0.20
N ALA A 123 10.43 -16.70 0.69
CA ALA A 123 9.86 -17.91 1.28
C ALA A 123 9.15 -18.75 0.22
N ASN A 124 9.23 -20.07 0.36
CA ASN A 124 8.59 -21.00 -0.57
C ASN A 124 7.17 -21.37 -0.14
N THR A 125 6.86 -21.22 1.14
CA THR A 125 5.56 -21.56 1.72
C THR A 125 5.03 -20.41 2.56
N ASP A 126 3.72 -20.43 2.84
CA ASP A 126 3.08 -19.44 3.71
C ASP A 126 3.60 -19.52 5.15
N GLU A 127 3.93 -20.72 5.62
CA GLU A 127 4.47 -20.90 6.96
C GLU A 127 5.81 -20.19 7.13
N GLU A 128 6.68 -20.33 6.13
CA GLU A 128 7.98 -19.64 6.11
C GLU A 128 7.80 -18.13 6.01
N GLY A 129 6.92 -17.68 5.12
CA GLY A 129 6.62 -16.27 4.94
C GLY A 129 6.05 -15.63 6.20
N PHE A 130 5.12 -16.31 6.84
CA PHE A 130 4.53 -15.86 8.10
C PHE A 130 5.60 -15.74 9.20
N ALA A 131 6.45 -16.75 9.34
CA ALA A 131 7.52 -16.74 10.33
C ALA A 131 8.49 -15.61 10.11
N LEU A 132 8.87 -15.36 8.85
CA LEU A 132 9.76 -14.25 8.48
C LEU A 132 9.16 -12.90 8.86
N LEU A 133 7.92 -12.65 8.47
CA LEU A 133 7.27 -11.36 8.73
C LEU A 133 7.00 -11.15 10.22
N ARG A 134 6.66 -12.21 10.95
CA ARG A 134 6.50 -12.15 12.41
C ARG A 134 7.81 -11.76 13.10
N GLU A 135 8.94 -12.32 12.63
CA GLU A 135 10.26 -12.00 13.19
C GLU A 135 10.66 -10.54 12.93
N PHE A 136 10.20 -9.95 11.83
CA PHE A 136 10.37 -8.52 11.59
C PHE A 136 9.53 -7.65 12.53
N GLY A 137 8.57 -8.24 13.20
CA GLY A 137 7.73 -7.54 14.16
C GLY A 137 6.35 -7.14 13.69
N LEU A 138 5.89 -7.67 12.55
CA LEU A 138 4.53 -7.41 12.08
C LEU A 138 3.52 -7.94 13.10
N PRO A 139 2.56 -7.09 13.53
CA PRO A 139 1.65 -7.43 14.63
C PRO A 139 0.43 -8.24 14.15
N PHE A 140 0.65 -9.53 13.86
CA PHE A 140 -0.43 -10.42 13.46
C PHE A 140 -1.42 -10.64 14.60
N LYS A 141 -2.70 -10.79 14.25
CA LYS A 141 -3.74 -11.11 15.23
C LYS A 141 -3.44 -12.45 15.89
N LYS A 142 -3.68 -12.50 17.20
CA LYS A 142 -3.65 -13.77 17.93
C LYS A 142 -4.98 -14.49 17.70
N ASN A 143 -4.91 -15.76 17.37
CA ASN A 143 -6.10 -16.59 17.25
C ASN A 143 -6.59 -17.03 18.62
#